data_3238ed9964a4633e2692dd4cf277d043
#
_entry.id   3238ed9964a4633e2692dd4cf277d043
#
_cell.length_a   1.000
_cell.length_b   1.000
_cell.length_c   1.000
_cell.angle_alpha   90.00
_cell.angle_beta   90.00
_cell.angle_gamma   90.00
#
_symmetry.space_group_name_H-M   'P 1'
#
loop_
_entity.id
_entity.type
_entity.pdbx_description
1 polymer ?
#
loop_
_entity_poly.entity_id
_entity_poly.type
_entity_poly.pdbx_seq_one_letter_code
_entity_poly.pdbx_strand_id
1 'polypeptide(L)'
;MNNKKRLQQTAAAVIIAAACVLFLWHFQDEDARRETSVNGQTAALLEQRASAYTSEDVYARRAQLKEEQERKAEASQPKPPVEQAPPENVQEGASQDIAARFSGSLVIGDSIAEGLLAYGVLNEAECIGVRGLRIDQLDQYIDEIARRSPAVLFLEFGMNDLEYWQGNAEQFARVYQEKLDMLISRFPQMRIYVNSVLPISQQAIAQTPANGSWSAYNASLSALCAQKGVMYIDNGSILLSLAQPFEQDGIHPRPDYYPLWAQHMADSAGL
;
A
#
# COMPACT_ATOMS: atom_id res chain seq x y z
N MET A 1 -44.04 18.38 61.49
CA MET A 1 -44.26 17.11 60.75
C MET A 1 -43.59 17.04 59.38
N ASN A 2 -42.54 17.84 59.11
CA ASN A 2 -41.96 17.96 57.75
C ASN A 2 -40.50 17.43 57.56
N ASN A 3 -39.72 17.31 58.63
CA ASN A 3 -38.31 16.93 58.47
C ASN A 3 -38.11 15.40 58.18
N LYS A 4 -38.93 14.54 58.76
CA LYS A 4 -38.84 13.08 58.53
C LYS A 4 -39.16 12.69 57.06
N LYS A 5 -40.16 13.35 56.43
CA LYS A 5 -40.49 13.08 55.04
C LYS A 5 -39.45 13.58 54.05
N ARG A 6 -38.80 14.73 54.33
CA ARG A 6 -37.69 15.24 53.51
C ARG A 6 -36.44 14.32 53.63
N LEU A 7 -36.14 13.80 54.83
CA LEU A 7 -35.01 12.89 54.99
C LEU A 7 -35.22 11.55 54.27
N GLN A 8 -36.45 11.05 54.25
CA GLN A 8 -36.80 9.83 53.53
C GLN A 8 -36.75 10.03 52.01
N GLN A 9 -37.15 11.20 51.51
CA GLN A 9 -37.08 11.53 50.06
C GLN A 9 -35.63 11.71 49.57
N THR A 10 -34.76 12.33 50.38
CA THR A 10 -33.32 12.45 50.05
C THR A 10 -32.62 11.10 50.12
N ALA A 11 -32.91 10.24 51.06
CA ALA A 11 -32.37 8.89 51.12
C ALA A 11 -32.77 8.02 49.94
N ALA A 12 -34.04 8.08 49.52
CA ALA A 12 -34.54 7.36 48.34
C ALA A 12 -33.89 7.84 47.04
N ALA A 13 -33.68 9.17 46.87
CA ALA A 13 -33.01 9.74 45.71
C ALA A 13 -31.53 9.33 45.60
N VAL A 14 -30.83 9.25 46.72
CA VAL A 14 -29.42 8.79 46.76
C VAL A 14 -29.32 7.29 46.42
N ILE A 15 -30.24 6.47 46.90
CA ILE A 15 -30.27 5.03 46.58
C ILE A 15 -30.57 4.80 45.09
N ILE A 16 -31.48 5.55 44.50
CA ILE A 16 -31.80 5.45 43.07
C ILE A 16 -30.60 5.91 42.24
N ALA A 17 -29.95 7.02 42.61
CA ALA A 17 -28.75 7.47 41.91
C ALA A 17 -27.57 6.45 41.95
N ALA A 18 -27.36 5.84 43.14
CA ALA A 18 -26.36 4.79 43.29
C ALA A 18 -26.69 3.53 42.47
N ALA A 19 -27.96 3.13 42.43
CA ALA A 19 -28.39 2.00 41.59
C ALA A 19 -28.23 2.28 40.09
N CYS A 20 -28.51 3.50 39.64
CA CYS A 20 -28.29 3.89 38.23
C CYS A 20 -26.79 3.89 37.87
N VAL A 21 -25.93 4.36 38.74
CA VAL A 21 -24.48 4.34 38.52
C VAL A 21 -23.93 2.90 38.45
N LEU A 22 -24.39 2.03 39.36
CA LEU A 22 -24.02 0.60 39.33
C LEU A 22 -24.55 -0.12 38.10
N PHE A 23 -25.77 0.23 37.66
CA PHE A 23 -26.35 -0.33 36.44
C PHE A 23 -25.57 0.10 35.19
N LEU A 24 -25.25 1.38 35.09
CA LEU A 24 -24.42 1.90 33.97
C LEU A 24 -23.03 1.29 33.97
N TRP A 25 -22.40 1.14 35.15
CA TRP A 25 -21.08 0.51 35.28
C TRP A 25 -21.11 -0.96 34.88
N HIS A 26 -22.18 -1.69 35.26
CA HIS A 26 -22.36 -3.10 34.87
C HIS A 26 -22.51 -3.26 33.34
N PHE A 27 -23.25 -2.37 32.68
CA PHE A 27 -23.39 -2.38 31.22
C PHE A 27 -22.10 -2.05 30.50
N GLN A 28 -21.34 -1.08 30.99
CA GLN A 28 -20.03 -0.76 30.41
C GLN A 28 -19.01 -1.91 30.57
N ASP A 29 -19.07 -2.65 31.68
CA ASP A 29 -18.18 -3.80 31.93
C ASP A 29 -18.57 -5.01 31.05
N GLU A 30 -19.85 -5.23 30.76
CA GLU A 30 -20.31 -6.27 29.84
C GLU A 30 -19.95 -5.97 28.37
N ASP A 31 -20.07 -4.72 27.92
CA ASP A 31 -19.70 -4.32 26.57
C ASP A 31 -18.18 -4.42 26.37
N ALA A 32 -17.39 -3.98 27.33
CA ALA A 32 -15.92 -4.12 27.31
C ALA A 32 -15.48 -5.60 27.29
N ARG A 33 -16.18 -6.49 27.99
CA ARG A 33 -15.92 -7.94 27.95
C ARG A 33 -16.33 -8.59 26.64
N ARG A 34 -17.39 -8.12 26.00
CA ARG A 34 -17.80 -8.57 24.66
C ARG A 34 -16.82 -8.15 23.60
N GLU A 35 -16.37 -6.90 23.60
CA GLU A 35 -15.36 -6.40 22.66
C GLU A 35 -14.02 -7.14 22.77
N THR A 36 -13.53 -7.38 24.00
CA THR A 36 -12.30 -8.15 24.23
C THR A 36 -12.45 -9.63 23.79
N SER A 37 -13.62 -10.23 23.97
CA SER A 37 -13.89 -11.60 23.53
C SER A 37 -13.97 -11.72 22.01
N VAL A 38 -14.61 -10.76 21.32
CA VAL A 38 -14.71 -10.73 19.85
C VAL A 38 -13.35 -10.48 19.24
N ASN A 39 -12.56 -9.53 19.78
CA ASN A 39 -11.22 -9.24 19.32
C ASN A 39 -10.26 -10.43 19.53
N GLY A 40 -10.37 -11.13 20.66
CA GLY A 40 -9.59 -12.35 20.94
C GLY A 40 -9.91 -13.50 19.98
N GLN A 41 -11.16 -13.73 19.66
CA GLN A 41 -11.57 -14.75 18.69
C GLN A 41 -11.16 -14.40 17.27
N THR A 42 -11.25 -13.13 16.88
CA THR A 42 -10.82 -12.66 15.57
C THR A 42 -9.31 -12.76 15.42
N ALA A 43 -8.54 -12.38 16.45
CA ALA A 43 -7.09 -12.53 16.47
C ALA A 43 -6.66 -13.99 16.36
N ALA A 44 -7.27 -14.90 17.13
CA ALA A 44 -6.99 -16.34 17.05
C ALA A 44 -7.33 -16.94 15.68
N LEU A 45 -8.42 -16.48 15.04
CA LEU A 45 -8.81 -16.92 13.69
C LEU A 45 -7.84 -16.40 12.62
N LEU A 46 -7.33 -15.18 12.78
CA LEU A 46 -6.31 -14.59 11.89
C LEU A 46 -4.97 -15.28 12.06
N GLU A 47 -4.56 -15.60 13.29
CA GLU A 47 -3.35 -16.37 13.59
C GLU A 47 -3.43 -17.80 13.02
N GLN A 48 -4.58 -18.46 13.17
CA GLN A 48 -4.83 -19.78 12.59
C GLN A 48 -4.84 -19.76 11.06
N ARG A 49 -5.34 -18.69 10.44
CA ARG A 49 -5.27 -18.50 8.98
C ARG A 49 -3.85 -18.16 8.52
N ALA A 50 -3.13 -17.33 9.25
CA ALA A 50 -1.73 -16.99 8.94
C ALA A 50 -0.80 -18.21 9.05
N SER A 51 -1.03 -19.09 10.03
CA SER A 51 -0.25 -20.33 10.21
C SER A 51 -0.61 -21.44 9.22
N ALA A 52 -1.76 -21.34 8.53
CA ALA A 52 -2.21 -22.31 7.53
C ALA A 52 -1.59 -22.09 6.14
N TYR A 53 -0.89 -20.98 5.92
CA TYR A 53 -0.21 -20.68 4.66
C TYR A 53 1.27 -20.41 4.93
N THR A 54 2.11 -21.38 4.57
CA THR A 54 3.55 -21.12 4.53
C THR A 54 3.89 -20.28 3.30
N SER A 55 5.00 -19.57 3.33
CA SER A 55 5.49 -18.82 2.15
C SER A 55 5.64 -19.75 0.93
N GLU A 56 6.02 -21.03 1.14
CA GLU A 56 6.09 -22.05 0.10
C GLU A 56 4.73 -22.36 -0.54
N ASP A 57 3.65 -22.44 0.25
CA ASP A 57 2.29 -22.68 -0.27
C ASP A 57 1.80 -21.52 -1.14
N VAL A 58 2.17 -20.29 -0.78
CA VAL A 58 1.85 -19.08 -1.55
C VAL A 58 2.62 -19.07 -2.87
N TYR A 59 3.90 -19.42 -2.86
CA TYR A 59 4.72 -19.51 -4.07
C TYR A 59 4.26 -20.64 -4.99
N ALA A 60 3.95 -21.83 -4.44
CA ALA A 60 3.43 -22.97 -5.20
C ALA A 60 2.07 -22.65 -5.86
N ARG A 61 1.17 -21.97 -5.12
CA ARG A 61 -0.14 -21.57 -5.67
C ARG A 61 0.01 -20.50 -6.75
N ARG A 62 0.98 -19.59 -6.60
CA ARG A 62 1.30 -18.56 -7.60
C ARG A 62 1.83 -19.17 -8.90
N ALA A 63 2.71 -20.15 -8.81
CA ALA A 63 3.20 -20.90 -9.97
C ALA A 63 2.06 -21.63 -10.71
N GLN A 64 1.15 -22.28 -9.98
CA GLN A 64 -0.02 -22.94 -10.55
C GLN A 64 -0.98 -21.96 -11.24
N LEU A 65 -1.23 -20.79 -10.66
CA LEU A 65 -2.09 -19.77 -11.26
C LEU A 65 -1.47 -19.18 -12.52
N LYS A 66 -0.15 -19.00 -12.56
CA LYS A 66 0.58 -18.55 -13.74
C LYS A 66 0.48 -19.57 -14.88
N GLU A 67 0.74 -20.85 -14.62
CA GLU A 67 0.56 -21.95 -15.58
C GLU A 67 -0.89 -22.05 -16.10
N GLU A 68 -1.88 -21.86 -15.23
CA GLU A 68 -3.28 -21.88 -15.60
C GLU A 68 -3.67 -20.69 -16.47
N GLN A 69 -3.11 -19.51 -16.21
CA GLN A 69 -3.30 -18.31 -17.03
C GLN A 69 -2.62 -18.44 -18.40
N GLU A 70 -1.39 -18.94 -18.45
CA GLU A 70 -0.68 -19.22 -19.70
C GLU A 70 -1.45 -20.23 -20.57
N ARG A 71 -1.94 -21.31 -19.97
CA ARG A 71 -2.76 -22.34 -20.67
C ARG A 71 -4.10 -21.79 -21.17
N LYS A 72 -4.74 -20.86 -20.41
CA LYS A 72 -5.97 -20.18 -20.84
C LYS A 72 -5.72 -19.19 -21.97
N ALA A 73 -4.59 -18.50 -21.93
CA ALA A 73 -4.17 -17.59 -23.01
C ALA A 73 -3.87 -18.35 -24.30
N GLU A 74 -3.19 -19.49 -24.25
CA GLU A 74 -2.95 -20.36 -25.40
C GLU A 74 -4.23 -20.97 -25.97
N ALA A 75 -5.20 -21.34 -25.11
CA ALA A 75 -6.47 -21.94 -25.54
C ALA A 75 -7.44 -20.91 -26.17
N SER A 76 -7.22 -19.62 -25.97
CA SER A 76 -8.10 -18.52 -26.42
C SER A 76 -7.64 -17.88 -27.73
N GLN A 77 -6.53 -18.31 -28.33
CA GLN A 77 -6.05 -17.77 -29.60
C GLN A 77 -6.70 -18.48 -30.79
N PRO A 78 -7.47 -17.77 -31.67
CA PRO A 78 -7.79 -18.30 -32.99
C PRO A 78 -6.50 -18.33 -33.80
N LYS A 79 -6.22 -19.49 -34.47
CA LYS A 79 -5.08 -19.62 -35.35
C LYS A 79 -5.12 -18.52 -36.42
N PRO A 80 -4.10 -17.66 -36.51
CA PRO A 80 -4.05 -16.64 -37.56
C PRO A 80 -3.56 -17.22 -38.88
N PRO A 81 -3.93 -16.60 -40.02
CA PRO A 81 -3.29 -16.84 -41.29
C PRO A 81 -1.80 -16.39 -41.20
N VAL A 82 -0.96 -17.15 -41.89
CA VAL A 82 0.47 -16.86 -42.00
C VAL A 82 0.65 -15.53 -42.75
N GLU A 83 0.97 -14.46 -42.01
CA GLU A 83 1.52 -13.24 -42.57
C GLU A 83 2.63 -12.71 -41.64
N GLN A 84 3.66 -12.20 -42.25
CA GLN A 84 5.02 -11.95 -41.76
C GLN A 84 5.07 -11.20 -40.40
N ALA A 85 5.87 -11.72 -39.46
CA ALA A 85 6.19 -11.14 -38.18
C ALA A 85 6.78 -9.73 -38.31
N PRO A 86 6.30 -8.74 -37.51
CA PRO A 86 7.10 -7.53 -37.25
C PRO A 86 8.27 -7.89 -36.34
N PRO A 87 9.38 -7.15 -36.36
CA PRO A 87 10.59 -7.50 -35.66
C PRO A 87 10.39 -7.44 -34.12
N GLU A 88 10.47 -8.59 -33.48
CA GLU A 88 10.41 -8.80 -32.01
C GLU A 88 11.52 -8.12 -31.20
N ASN A 89 12.36 -7.31 -31.83
CA ASN A 89 13.66 -6.91 -31.27
C ASN A 89 13.72 -5.48 -30.71
N VAL A 90 12.61 -4.73 -30.66
CA VAL A 90 12.65 -3.32 -30.20
C VAL A 90 12.21 -3.18 -28.74
N GLN A 91 11.33 -4.04 -28.24
CA GLN A 91 10.78 -3.92 -26.88
C GLN A 91 11.66 -4.59 -25.80
N GLU A 92 12.28 -5.74 -26.12
CA GLU A 92 13.24 -6.40 -25.20
C GLU A 92 14.52 -5.58 -25.00
N GLY A 93 15.03 -4.93 -26.04
CA GLY A 93 16.21 -4.06 -25.93
C GLY A 93 15.96 -2.83 -25.06
N ALA A 94 14.78 -2.21 -25.16
CA ALA A 94 14.43 -1.03 -24.37
C ALA A 94 14.23 -1.37 -22.88
N SER A 95 13.63 -2.51 -22.55
CA SER A 95 13.45 -2.94 -21.16
C SER A 95 14.76 -3.34 -20.47
N GLN A 96 15.66 -4.00 -21.19
CA GLN A 96 17.00 -4.33 -20.68
C GLN A 96 17.83 -3.08 -20.43
N ASP A 97 17.71 -2.06 -21.28
CA ASP A 97 18.41 -0.79 -21.13
C ASP A 97 17.89 -0.01 -19.90
N ILE A 98 16.57 -0.01 -19.67
CA ILE A 98 15.95 0.61 -18.48
C ILE A 98 16.42 -0.11 -17.20
N ALA A 99 16.35 -1.44 -17.13
CA ALA A 99 16.76 -2.20 -15.95
C ALA A 99 18.25 -1.97 -15.60
N ALA A 100 19.12 -1.86 -16.61
CA ALA A 100 20.53 -1.58 -16.40
C ALA A 100 20.77 -0.23 -15.70
N ARG A 101 19.93 0.78 -15.95
CA ARG A 101 19.99 2.09 -15.26
C ARG A 101 19.75 1.98 -13.76
N PHE A 102 18.93 1.02 -13.31
CA PHE A 102 18.64 0.80 -11.89
C PHE A 102 19.72 -0.01 -11.15
N SER A 103 20.82 -0.37 -11.81
CA SER A 103 21.92 -1.08 -11.14
C SER A 103 22.41 -0.33 -9.90
N GLY A 104 22.38 -1.00 -8.73
CA GLY A 104 22.70 -0.38 -7.44
C GLY A 104 21.60 0.52 -6.87
N SER A 105 20.42 0.51 -7.45
CA SER A 105 19.22 1.17 -6.94
C SER A 105 18.19 0.13 -6.47
N LEU A 106 17.20 0.56 -5.68
CA LEU A 106 16.11 -0.29 -5.24
C LEU A 106 14.79 0.48 -5.28
N VAL A 107 13.79 -0.11 -5.90
CA VAL A 107 12.37 0.32 -5.76
C VAL A 107 11.73 -0.58 -4.71
N ILE A 108 11.05 -0.02 -3.73
CA ILE A 108 10.23 -0.78 -2.79
C ILE A 108 8.83 -0.19 -2.70
N GLY A 109 7.82 -1.03 -2.78
CA GLY A 109 6.44 -0.60 -2.74
C GLY A 109 5.42 -1.73 -2.79
N ASP A 110 4.21 -1.35 -3.10
CA ASP A 110 3.05 -2.23 -3.10
C ASP A 110 2.81 -2.95 -4.44
N SER A 111 1.54 -3.23 -4.77
CA SER A 111 1.15 -3.89 -6.04
C SER A 111 1.49 -3.07 -7.28
N ILE A 112 1.63 -1.74 -7.15
CA ILE A 112 2.08 -0.90 -8.25
C ILE A 112 3.56 -1.19 -8.54
N ALA A 113 4.41 -1.24 -7.50
CA ALA A 113 5.81 -1.65 -7.66
C ALA A 113 5.94 -3.12 -8.13
N GLU A 114 5.05 -4.02 -7.68
CA GLU A 114 4.98 -5.41 -8.18
C GLU A 114 4.82 -5.45 -9.72
N GLY A 115 4.11 -4.48 -10.30
CA GLY A 115 3.94 -4.37 -11.74
C GLY A 115 5.26 -4.20 -12.51
N LEU A 116 6.27 -3.54 -11.94
CA LEU A 116 7.61 -3.44 -12.56
C LEU A 116 8.23 -4.83 -12.80
N LEU A 117 8.01 -5.75 -11.85
CA LEU A 117 8.45 -7.14 -11.95
C LEU A 117 7.56 -7.94 -12.90
N ALA A 118 6.25 -7.80 -12.77
CA ALA A 118 5.26 -8.57 -13.51
C ALA A 118 5.34 -8.32 -15.02
N TYR A 119 5.68 -7.09 -15.42
CA TYR A 119 5.82 -6.69 -16.82
C TYR A 119 7.28 -6.67 -17.31
N GLY A 120 8.23 -7.21 -16.52
CA GLY A 120 9.62 -7.38 -16.93
C GLY A 120 10.39 -6.07 -17.15
N VAL A 121 9.96 -4.98 -16.50
CA VAL A 121 10.64 -3.67 -16.58
C VAL A 121 11.85 -3.62 -15.67
N LEU A 122 11.71 -4.14 -14.46
CA LEU A 122 12.80 -4.36 -13.49
C LEU A 122 12.79 -5.83 -13.05
N ASN A 123 13.88 -6.27 -12.44
CA ASN A 123 13.98 -7.60 -11.88
C ASN A 123 14.07 -7.55 -10.33
N GLU A 124 14.14 -8.72 -9.70
CA GLU A 124 14.15 -8.85 -8.23
C GLU A 124 15.40 -8.23 -7.57
N ALA A 125 16.47 -7.93 -8.33
CA ALA A 125 17.63 -7.25 -7.78
C ALA A 125 17.35 -5.76 -7.53
N GLU A 126 16.53 -5.12 -8.38
CA GLU A 126 16.23 -3.70 -8.35
C GLU A 126 14.84 -3.38 -7.77
N CYS A 127 14.00 -4.38 -7.53
CA CYS A 127 12.63 -4.12 -7.06
C CYS A 127 12.17 -5.09 -5.97
N ILE A 128 11.48 -4.57 -4.96
CA ILE A 128 10.69 -5.29 -3.97
C ILE A 128 9.25 -4.77 -4.11
N GLY A 129 8.45 -5.47 -4.90
CA GLY A 129 7.02 -5.18 -5.06
C GLY A 129 6.20 -6.20 -4.29
N VAL A 130 5.38 -5.75 -3.34
CA VAL A 130 4.60 -6.64 -2.46
C VAL A 130 3.15 -6.18 -2.41
N ARG A 131 2.26 -6.97 -2.98
CA ARG A 131 0.83 -6.68 -3.01
C ARG A 131 0.27 -6.39 -1.62
N GLY A 132 -0.45 -5.28 -1.50
CA GLY A 132 -1.10 -4.87 -0.25
C GLY A 132 -0.15 -4.23 0.77
N LEU A 133 1.13 -4.04 0.43
CA LEU A 133 2.09 -3.41 1.33
C LEU A 133 1.71 -1.95 1.59
N ARG A 134 1.82 -1.53 2.85
CA ARG A 134 1.60 -0.15 3.31
C ARG A 134 2.87 0.40 3.92
N ILE A 135 2.94 1.73 4.01
CA ILE A 135 4.12 2.41 4.56
C ILE A 135 4.42 2.02 6.03
N ASP A 136 3.41 1.76 6.87
CA ASP A 136 3.60 1.34 8.27
C ASP A 136 4.30 -0.01 8.40
N GLN A 137 4.31 -0.82 7.35
CA GLN A 137 4.93 -2.14 7.30
C GLN A 137 6.37 -2.14 6.75
N LEU A 138 6.92 -0.98 6.37
CA LEU A 138 8.26 -0.87 5.79
C LEU A 138 9.35 -1.45 6.68
N ASP A 139 9.18 -1.46 7.99
CA ASP A 139 10.14 -1.98 8.96
C ASP A 139 10.53 -3.44 8.69
N GLN A 140 9.62 -4.22 8.12
CA GLN A 140 9.84 -5.63 7.77
C GLN A 140 10.92 -5.81 6.69
N TYR A 141 11.24 -4.76 5.93
CA TYR A 141 12.17 -4.79 4.80
C TYR A 141 13.49 -4.06 5.07
N ILE A 142 13.68 -3.49 6.25
CA ILE A 142 14.86 -2.69 6.59
C ILE A 142 16.15 -3.51 6.52
N ASP A 143 16.13 -4.74 6.97
CA ASP A 143 17.31 -5.62 6.90
C ASP A 143 17.61 -6.07 5.47
N GLU A 144 16.58 -6.23 4.64
CA GLU A 144 16.73 -6.50 3.21
C GLU A 144 17.31 -5.29 2.46
N ILE A 145 16.83 -4.07 2.76
CA ILE A 145 17.39 -2.83 2.23
C ILE A 145 18.85 -2.70 2.67
N ALA A 146 19.17 -2.97 3.93
CA ALA A 146 20.55 -2.94 4.44
C ALA A 146 21.45 -3.96 3.73
N ARG A 147 20.96 -5.17 3.50
CA ARG A 147 21.68 -6.24 2.79
C ARG A 147 21.99 -5.88 1.34
N ARG A 148 21.03 -5.26 0.64
CA ARG A 148 21.22 -4.79 -0.75
C ARG A 148 22.07 -3.55 -0.84
N SER A 149 22.08 -2.72 0.20
CA SER A 149 22.87 -1.49 0.30
C SER A 149 22.75 -0.58 -0.95
N PRO A 150 21.51 -0.22 -1.37
CA PRO A 150 21.34 0.57 -2.59
C PRO A 150 21.88 1.99 -2.40
N ALA A 151 22.47 2.56 -3.46
CA ALA A 151 22.85 3.97 -3.47
C ALA A 151 21.63 4.90 -3.61
N VAL A 152 20.55 4.39 -4.22
CA VAL A 152 19.27 5.09 -4.45
C VAL A 152 18.14 4.19 -4.04
N LEU A 153 17.23 4.72 -3.23
CA LEU A 153 16.00 4.05 -2.82
C LEU A 153 14.77 4.84 -3.32
N PHE A 154 13.91 4.18 -4.07
CA PHE A 154 12.61 4.70 -4.46
C PHE A 154 11.53 4.07 -3.60
N LEU A 155 10.73 4.89 -2.94
CA LEU A 155 9.58 4.47 -2.14
C LEU A 155 8.29 4.66 -2.95
N GLU A 156 7.50 3.60 -3.09
CA GLU A 156 6.20 3.63 -3.76
C GLU A 156 5.15 3.08 -2.80
N PHE A 157 4.48 3.97 -2.07
CA PHE A 157 3.48 3.65 -1.06
C PHE A 157 2.35 4.67 -1.09
N GLY A 158 1.19 4.24 -0.65
CA GLY A 158 0.04 5.12 -0.45
C GLY A 158 -1.25 4.55 -1.00
N MET A 159 -1.22 3.69 -2.03
CA MET A 159 -2.42 3.14 -2.62
C MET A 159 -3.24 2.33 -1.60
N ASN A 160 -2.60 1.42 -0.88
CA ASN A 160 -3.24 0.63 0.17
C ASN A 160 -3.46 1.43 1.46
N ASP A 161 -2.67 2.48 1.66
CA ASP A 161 -2.78 3.37 2.81
C ASP A 161 -4.06 4.23 2.75
N LEU A 162 -4.54 4.56 1.53
CA LEU A 162 -5.77 5.33 1.33
C LEU A 162 -6.97 4.68 2.03
N GLU A 163 -7.18 3.41 1.79
CA GLU A 163 -8.28 2.67 2.41
C GLU A 163 -8.01 2.41 3.89
N TYR A 164 -6.79 1.99 4.24
CA TYR A 164 -6.42 1.67 5.62
C TYR A 164 -6.57 2.85 6.58
N TRP A 165 -6.12 4.03 6.17
CA TRP A 165 -6.26 5.27 6.95
C TRP A 165 -7.54 6.04 6.65
N GLN A 166 -8.49 5.46 5.92
CA GLN A 166 -9.78 6.05 5.55
C GLN A 166 -9.62 7.45 4.92
N GLY A 167 -8.62 7.63 4.07
CA GLY A 167 -8.30 8.90 3.40
C GLY A 167 -7.69 9.98 4.30
N ASN A 168 -7.26 9.64 5.52
CA ASN A 168 -6.66 10.59 6.47
C ASN A 168 -5.21 10.91 6.08
N ALA A 169 -5.01 12.00 5.31
CA ALA A 169 -3.70 12.41 4.80
C ALA A 169 -2.73 12.84 5.92
N GLU A 170 -3.22 13.40 7.02
CA GLU A 170 -2.38 13.79 8.16
C GLU A 170 -1.80 12.56 8.87
N GLN A 171 -2.64 11.56 9.13
CA GLN A 171 -2.20 10.30 9.75
C GLN A 171 -1.19 9.57 8.86
N PHE A 172 -1.47 9.48 7.56
CA PHE A 172 -0.56 8.90 6.57
C PHE A 172 0.79 9.61 6.56
N ALA A 173 0.80 10.96 6.46
CA ALA A 173 2.03 11.74 6.42
C ALA A 173 2.86 11.59 7.71
N ARG A 174 2.22 11.49 8.88
CA ARG A 174 2.91 11.25 10.15
C ARG A 174 3.64 9.91 10.16
N VAL A 175 2.97 8.84 9.74
CA VAL A 175 3.60 7.51 9.67
C VAL A 175 4.70 7.50 8.62
N TYR A 176 4.48 8.13 7.46
CA TYR A 176 5.50 8.24 6.42
C TYR A 176 6.73 9.01 6.91
N GLN A 177 6.53 10.08 7.68
CA GLN A 177 7.62 10.83 8.30
C GLN A 177 8.47 9.95 9.24
N GLU A 178 7.84 9.14 10.08
CA GLU A 178 8.55 8.22 10.98
C GLU A 178 9.45 7.26 10.19
N LYS A 179 8.95 6.73 9.06
CA LYS A 179 9.72 5.84 8.19
C LYS A 179 10.86 6.54 7.45
N LEU A 180 10.64 7.76 6.97
CA LEU A 180 11.70 8.56 6.37
C LEU A 180 12.80 8.91 7.38
N ASP A 181 12.44 9.32 8.58
CA ASP A 181 13.39 9.65 9.64
C ASP A 181 14.26 8.43 10.02
N MET A 182 13.64 7.26 10.10
CA MET A 182 14.35 6.00 10.34
C MET A 182 15.31 5.65 9.18
N LEU A 183 14.87 5.76 7.92
CA LEU A 183 15.70 5.49 6.75
C LEU A 183 16.89 6.47 6.65
N ILE A 184 16.64 7.78 6.80
CA ILE A 184 17.67 8.83 6.78
C ILE A 184 18.72 8.59 7.88
N SER A 185 18.27 8.26 9.09
CA SER A 185 19.16 7.98 10.21
C SER A 185 19.99 6.72 10.02
N ARG A 186 19.38 5.65 9.50
CA ARG A 186 20.06 4.35 9.32
C ARG A 186 20.96 4.31 8.10
N PHE A 187 20.61 5.06 7.04
CA PHE A 187 21.31 5.04 5.76
C PHE A 187 21.67 6.46 5.27
N PRO A 188 22.53 7.19 5.97
CA PRO A 188 22.77 8.62 5.72
C PRO A 188 23.39 8.95 4.36
N GLN A 189 23.93 7.96 3.63
CA GLN A 189 24.50 8.13 2.29
C GLN A 189 23.54 7.73 1.18
N MET A 190 22.39 7.10 1.52
CA MET A 190 21.42 6.64 0.54
C MET A 190 20.55 7.80 0.08
N ARG A 191 20.46 8.01 -1.21
CA ARG A 191 19.53 8.99 -1.79
C ARG A 191 18.11 8.38 -1.80
N ILE A 192 17.15 9.08 -1.20
CA ILE A 192 15.78 8.61 -1.10
C ILE A 192 14.89 9.44 -2.03
N TYR A 193 14.06 8.76 -2.79
CA TYR A 193 13.04 9.33 -3.67
C TYR A 193 11.68 8.78 -3.28
N VAL A 194 10.69 9.65 -3.19
CA VAL A 194 9.31 9.29 -2.84
C VAL A 194 8.43 9.49 -4.07
N ASN A 195 7.85 8.41 -4.57
CA ASN A 195 6.89 8.44 -5.66
C ASN A 195 5.53 8.96 -5.16
N SER A 196 4.82 9.67 -6.01
CA SER A 196 3.44 10.09 -5.74
C SER A 196 2.49 8.89 -5.71
N VAL A 197 1.47 8.95 -4.88
CA VAL A 197 0.28 8.09 -5.00
C VAL A 197 -0.37 8.38 -6.36
N LEU A 198 -0.64 7.35 -7.13
CA LEU A 198 -1.21 7.52 -8.47
C LEU A 198 -2.66 8.00 -8.42
N PRO A 199 -3.10 8.78 -9.41
CA PRO A 199 -4.52 9.06 -9.62
C PRO A 199 -5.34 7.78 -9.71
N ILE A 200 -6.58 7.86 -9.25
CA ILE A 200 -7.53 6.75 -9.23
C ILE A 200 -8.76 7.14 -10.05
N SER A 201 -9.35 6.19 -10.77
CA SER A 201 -10.53 6.45 -11.60
C SER A 201 -11.74 6.86 -10.76
N GLN A 202 -12.62 7.67 -11.35
CA GLN A 202 -13.87 8.07 -10.68
C GLN A 202 -14.76 6.87 -10.33
N GLN A 203 -14.70 5.80 -11.12
CA GLN A 203 -15.43 4.56 -10.84
C GLN A 203 -14.93 3.89 -9.57
N ALA A 204 -13.61 3.76 -9.38
CA ALA A 204 -13.02 3.16 -8.19
C ALA A 204 -13.22 4.04 -6.95
N ILE A 205 -13.17 5.37 -7.10
CA ILE A 205 -13.50 6.33 -6.02
C ILE A 205 -14.96 6.18 -5.58
N ALA A 206 -15.89 6.00 -6.52
CA ALA A 206 -17.30 5.79 -6.19
C ALA A 206 -17.55 4.49 -5.40
N GLN A 207 -16.72 3.47 -5.61
CA GLN A 207 -16.77 2.20 -4.86
C GLN A 207 -16.11 2.31 -3.48
N THR A 208 -14.97 3.00 -3.39
CA THR A 208 -14.21 3.22 -2.17
C THR A 208 -13.88 4.70 -2.03
N PRO A 209 -14.71 5.50 -1.34
CA PRO A 209 -14.56 6.96 -1.27
C PRO A 209 -13.22 7.44 -0.69
N ALA A 210 -12.56 6.66 0.17
CA ALA A 210 -11.23 6.94 0.69
C ALA A 210 -10.19 7.13 -0.42
N ASN A 211 -10.35 6.44 -1.55
CA ASN A 211 -9.48 6.55 -2.73
C ASN A 211 -9.48 7.96 -3.33
N GLY A 212 -10.52 8.76 -3.10
CA GLY A 212 -10.57 10.16 -3.53
C GLY A 212 -9.55 11.07 -2.85
N SER A 213 -8.93 10.62 -1.75
CA SER A 213 -7.94 11.39 -0.99
C SER A 213 -6.51 11.31 -1.54
N TRP A 214 -6.28 10.63 -2.68
CA TRP A 214 -4.93 10.47 -3.26
C TRP A 214 -4.21 11.82 -3.49
N SER A 215 -4.93 12.85 -3.91
CA SER A 215 -4.34 14.18 -4.12
C SER A 215 -3.95 14.88 -2.80
N ALA A 216 -4.72 14.68 -1.74
CA ALA A 216 -4.38 15.19 -0.40
C ALA A 216 -3.17 14.45 0.18
N TYR A 217 -3.04 13.14 -0.08
CA TYR A 217 -1.85 12.36 0.27
C TYR A 217 -0.62 12.91 -0.44
N ASN A 218 -0.71 13.18 -1.74
CA ASN A 218 0.37 13.75 -2.54
C ASN A 218 0.80 15.13 -2.05
N ALA A 219 -0.16 16.00 -1.71
CA ALA A 219 0.16 17.30 -1.14
C ALA A 219 0.95 17.17 0.18
N SER A 220 0.55 16.24 1.05
CA SER A 220 1.24 15.96 2.31
C SER A 220 2.63 15.34 2.09
N LEU A 221 2.77 14.39 1.15
CA LEU A 221 4.07 13.80 0.79
C LEU A 221 5.03 14.82 0.23
N SER A 222 4.58 15.67 -0.71
CA SER A 222 5.42 16.71 -1.31
C SER A 222 5.94 17.70 -0.26
N ALA A 223 5.06 18.14 0.66
CA ALA A 223 5.46 19.02 1.76
C ALA A 223 6.45 18.32 2.72
N LEU A 224 6.20 17.07 3.07
CA LEU A 224 7.08 16.27 3.91
C LEU A 224 8.46 16.07 3.27
N CYS A 225 8.51 15.73 1.99
CA CYS A 225 9.76 15.55 1.25
C CYS A 225 10.59 16.85 1.23
N ALA A 226 9.94 17.99 0.97
CA ALA A 226 10.60 19.31 1.03
C ALA A 226 11.16 19.60 2.42
N GLN A 227 10.44 19.27 3.49
CA GLN A 227 10.89 19.45 4.87
C GLN A 227 12.09 18.55 5.21
N LYS A 228 12.14 17.32 4.70
CA LYS A 228 13.19 16.33 4.99
C LYS A 228 14.38 16.42 4.02
N GLY A 229 14.32 17.24 2.99
CA GLY A 229 15.36 17.30 1.96
C GLY A 229 15.41 16.03 1.09
N VAL A 230 14.28 15.35 0.93
CA VAL A 230 14.10 14.15 0.11
C VAL A 230 13.43 14.55 -1.20
N MET A 231 13.72 13.85 -2.28
CA MET A 231 13.12 14.14 -3.58
C MET A 231 11.72 13.51 -3.70
N TYR A 232 10.74 14.32 -4.11
CA TYR A 232 9.40 13.85 -4.46
C TYR A 232 9.27 13.76 -5.98
N ILE A 233 8.73 12.65 -6.49
CA ILE A 233 8.52 12.40 -7.92
C ILE A 233 7.00 12.30 -8.18
N ASP A 234 6.45 13.24 -8.95
CA ASP A 234 5.06 13.19 -9.39
C ASP A 234 4.92 12.35 -10.66
N ASN A 235 4.24 11.23 -10.56
CA ASN A 235 4.01 10.28 -11.66
C ASN A 235 2.57 10.35 -12.22
N GLY A 236 1.72 11.18 -11.62
CA GLY A 236 0.31 11.26 -11.98
C GLY A 236 0.09 11.72 -13.43
N SER A 237 0.88 12.68 -13.90
CA SER A 237 0.80 13.19 -15.27
C SER A 237 1.15 12.14 -16.32
N ILE A 238 2.09 11.25 -16.03
CA ILE A 238 2.47 10.14 -16.92
C ILE A 238 1.28 9.18 -17.07
N LEU A 239 0.70 8.74 -15.96
CA LEU A 239 -0.45 7.84 -15.99
C LEU A 239 -1.62 8.45 -16.79
N LEU A 240 -1.96 9.71 -16.49
CA LEU A 240 -3.08 10.39 -17.13
C LEU A 240 -2.85 10.77 -18.60
N SER A 241 -1.61 10.71 -19.10
CA SER A 241 -1.30 10.91 -20.52
C SER A 241 -1.65 9.71 -21.40
N LEU A 242 -1.84 8.54 -20.79
CA LEU A 242 -2.17 7.31 -21.50
C LEU A 242 -3.63 7.32 -21.97
N ALA A 243 -3.89 6.77 -23.15
CA ALA A 243 -5.25 6.68 -23.70
C ALA A 243 -6.19 5.82 -22.84
N GLN A 244 -5.62 4.80 -22.20
CA GLN A 244 -6.31 3.91 -21.27
C GLN A 244 -5.40 3.71 -20.03
N PRO A 245 -5.47 4.60 -19.05
CA PRO A 245 -4.51 4.61 -17.94
C PRO A 245 -4.66 3.44 -16.98
N PHE A 246 -5.88 2.91 -16.80
CA PHE A 246 -6.19 1.94 -15.75
C PHE A 246 -6.58 0.57 -16.30
N GLU A 247 -6.33 -0.46 -15.53
CA GLU A 247 -6.96 -1.76 -15.62
C GLU A 247 -8.47 -1.66 -15.27
N GLN A 248 -9.18 -2.78 -15.36
CA GLN A 248 -10.65 -2.81 -15.15
C GLN A 248 -11.08 -2.37 -13.74
N ASP A 249 -10.19 -2.48 -12.75
CA ASP A 249 -10.44 -2.05 -11.38
C ASP A 249 -10.38 -0.52 -11.19
N GLY A 250 -9.82 0.20 -12.17
CA GLY A 250 -9.70 1.65 -12.14
C GLY A 250 -8.65 2.17 -11.13
N ILE A 251 -7.77 1.30 -10.66
CA ILE A 251 -6.72 1.56 -9.67
C ILE A 251 -5.34 1.25 -10.27
N HIS A 252 -5.14 0.02 -10.73
CA HIS A 252 -3.87 -0.43 -11.26
C HIS A 252 -3.60 0.17 -12.65
N PRO A 253 -2.39 0.67 -12.90
CA PRO A 253 -1.97 1.08 -14.24
C PRO A 253 -1.93 -0.09 -15.22
N ARG A 254 -2.19 0.21 -16.49
CA ARG A 254 -1.96 -0.77 -17.57
C ARG A 254 -0.46 -0.95 -17.86
N PRO A 255 -0.09 -2.03 -18.56
CA PRO A 255 1.33 -2.39 -18.80
C PRO A 255 2.18 -1.29 -19.41
N ASP A 256 1.61 -0.46 -20.28
CA ASP A 256 2.28 0.63 -20.99
C ASP A 256 2.75 1.78 -20.08
N TYR A 257 2.22 1.88 -18.86
CA TYR A 257 2.66 2.83 -17.85
C TYR A 257 4.06 2.51 -17.30
N TYR A 258 4.36 1.26 -17.04
CA TYR A 258 5.52 0.86 -16.23
C TYR A 258 6.89 1.21 -16.84
N PRO A 259 7.14 1.05 -18.16
CA PRO A 259 8.39 1.52 -18.77
C PRO A 259 8.55 3.05 -18.67
N LEU A 260 7.47 3.80 -18.84
CA LEU A 260 7.48 5.26 -18.75
C LEU A 260 7.76 5.74 -17.33
N TRP A 261 7.17 5.07 -16.34
CA TRP A 261 7.42 5.33 -14.93
C TRP A 261 8.86 5.04 -14.54
N ALA A 262 9.40 3.88 -14.93
CA ALA A 262 10.78 3.54 -14.66
C ALA A 262 11.75 4.55 -15.30
N GLN A 263 11.50 4.94 -16.56
CA GLN A 263 12.26 5.98 -17.24
C GLN A 263 12.25 7.29 -16.45
N HIS A 264 11.05 7.73 -15.99
CA HIS A 264 10.91 8.97 -15.24
C HIS A 264 11.62 8.93 -13.88
N MET A 265 11.54 7.81 -13.16
CA MET A 265 12.30 7.61 -11.92
C MET A 265 13.81 7.70 -12.16
N ALA A 266 14.30 7.01 -13.20
CA ALA A 266 15.71 7.00 -13.55
C ALA A 266 16.20 8.41 -13.93
N ASP A 267 15.45 9.14 -14.75
CA ASP A 267 15.78 10.52 -15.15
C ASP A 267 15.78 11.47 -13.95
N SER A 268 14.79 11.33 -13.05
CA SER A 268 14.67 12.13 -11.82
C SER A 268 15.85 11.91 -10.87
N ALA A 269 16.42 10.70 -10.87
CA ALA A 269 17.54 10.33 -10.01
C ALA A 269 18.91 10.49 -10.69
N GLY A 270 18.95 10.78 -11.99
CA GLY A 270 20.16 10.87 -12.77
C GLY A 270 20.90 9.52 -12.89
N LEU A 271 20.15 8.43 -13.05
CA LEU A 271 20.66 7.07 -13.22
C LEU A 271 21.04 6.79 -14.68
#